data_ad6cf7f2beffaeb2265a9e5a30efc92a
#
_entry.id   ad6cf7f2beffaeb2265a9e5a30efc92a
#
_cell.length_a   1.000
_cell.length_b   1.000
_cell.length_c   1.000
_cell.angle_alpha   90.00
_cell.angle_beta   90.00
_cell.angle_gamma   90.00
#
_symmetry.space_group_name_H-M   'P 1'
#
loop_
_entity.id
_entity.type
_entity.pdbx_description
1 polymer ?
#
loop_
_entity_poly.entity_id
_entity_poly.type
_entity_poly.pdbx_seq_one_letter_code
_entity_poly.pdbx_strand_id
1 'polypeptide(L)'
;WISGSEMASATGICGSGIIECVAELFLAGVIDFSGKFIESVTQSCSRVRLQGRTPEFVLAETHQTTIGGPIVVTQNDIRAIQLAKAALFAGIRLLMNRLGVTTVDEIRLAGAFGSFISPRHAIALGLIPDCDPARVISVGNAAGHGACMALLDREARMEATRLTQEVEYVSIAVEP
;
A
#
# COMPACT_ATOMS: atom_id res chain seq x y z
N TRP A 1 -1.51 -6.12 16.60
CA TRP A 1 -1.65 -7.39 17.37
C TRP A 1 -2.70 -7.15 18.43
N ILE A 2 -3.84 -7.83 18.36
CA ILE A 2 -4.86 -7.79 19.40
C ILE A 2 -4.41 -8.77 20.48
N SER A 3 -3.95 -8.24 21.61
CA SER A 3 -3.74 -9.03 22.83
C SER A 3 -5.08 -9.10 23.56
N GLY A 4 -5.72 -10.25 23.58
CA GLY A 4 -6.93 -10.48 24.38
C GLY A 4 -7.69 -11.72 23.93
N SER A 5 -7.59 -12.78 24.67
CA SER A 5 -8.50 -13.91 24.91
C SER A 5 -9.55 -14.21 23.84
N GLU A 6 -9.25 -15.02 22.99
CA GLU A 6 -9.81 -15.82 21.91
C GLU A 6 -9.01 -15.51 20.66
N MET A 7 -8.04 -16.40 20.36
CA MET A 7 -7.29 -16.29 19.11
C MET A 7 -8.28 -16.50 17.97
N ALA A 8 -8.83 -15.41 17.45
CA ALA A 8 -9.56 -15.47 16.19
C ALA A 8 -8.56 -16.03 15.15
N SER A 9 -8.82 -17.23 14.67
CA SER A 9 -7.98 -17.86 13.68
C SER A 9 -7.95 -17.02 12.42
N ALA A 10 -6.77 -16.79 11.87
CA ALA A 10 -6.60 -15.94 10.70
C ALA A 10 -7.25 -16.59 9.47
N THR A 11 -7.96 -15.78 8.66
CA THR A 11 -8.62 -16.21 7.42
C THR A 11 -7.92 -15.68 6.18
N GLY A 12 -6.98 -14.74 6.32
CA GLY A 12 -6.27 -14.10 5.21
C GLY A 12 -5.50 -12.87 5.66
N ILE A 13 -4.94 -12.14 4.71
CA ILE A 13 -4.30 -10.85 4.90
C ILE A 13 -5.05 -9.78 4.11
N CYS A 14 -5.31 -8.63 4.71
CA CYS A 14 -5.94 -7.50 4.02
C CYS A 14 -4.92 -6.76 3.13
N GLY A 15 -5.42 -5.92 2.21
CA GLY A 15 -4.58 -5.19 1.26
C GLY A 15 -3.55 -4.26 1.91
N SER A 16 -3.90 -3.56 3.00
CA SER A 16 -2.93 -2.76 3.78
C SER A 16 -1.92 -3.65 4.50
N GLY A 17 -2.39 -4.78 5.06
CA GLY A 17 -1.53 -5.72 5.78
C GLY A 17 -0.45 -6.35 4.90
N ILE A 18 -0.73 -6.67 3.63
CA ILE A 18 0.31 -7.22 2.73
C ILE A 18 1.36 -6.16 2.38
N ILE A 19 0.96 -4.90 2.22
CA ILE A 19 1.90 -3.79 2.00
C ILE A 19 2.81 -3.61 3.22
N GLU A 20 2.24 -3.57 4.42
CA GLU A 20 3.01 -3.45 5.65
C GLU A 20 3.95 -4.65 5.85
N CYS A 21 3.46 -5.85 5.55
CA CYS A 21 4.29 -7.05 5.62
C CYS A 21 5.51 -6.94 4.68
N VAL A 22 5.31 -6.57 3.41
CA VAL A 22 6.42 -6.41 2.46
C VAL A 22 7.38 -5.31 2.91
N ALA A 23 6.87 -4.21 3.49
CA ALA A 23 7.70 -3.15 4.04
C ALA A 23 8.54 -3.64 5.22
N GLU A 24 7.96 -4.39 6.15
CA GLU A 24 8.68 -4.97 7.28
C GLU A 24 9.70 -6.03 6.84
N LEU A 25 9.39 -6.87 5.85
CA LEU A 25 10.35 -7.82 5.28
C LEU A 25 11.56 -7.10 4.67
N PHE A 26 11.33 -5.95 4.02
CA PHE A 26 12.39 -5.12 3.49
C PHE A 26 13.23 -4.45 4.58
N LEU A 27 12.58 -3.82 5.56
CA LEU A 27 13.23 -3.12 6.67
C LEU A 27 14.02 -4.08 7.58
N ALA A 28 13.53 -5.33 7.73
CA ALA A 28 14.22 -6.38 8.48
C ALA A 28 15.34 -7.07 7.67
N GLY A 29 15.55 -6.71 6.41
CA GLY A 29 16.56 -7.33 5.56
C GLY A 29 16.26 -8.79 5.20
N VAL A 30 14.99 -9.19 5.18
CA VAL A 30 14.56 -10.51 4.70
C VAL A 30 14.51 -10.54 3.18
N ILE A 31 14.10 -9.42 2.57
CA ILE A 31 14.19 -9.18 1.14
C ILE A 31 15.14 -8.03 0.86
N ASP A 32 15.81 -8.09 -0.27
CA ASP A 32 16.69 -7.03 -0.75
C ASP A 32 15.88 -5.92 -1.46
N PHE A 33 16.60 -4.84 -1.91
CA PHE A 33 16.05 -3.75 -2.63
C PHE A 33 15.52 -4.07 -4.04
N SER A 34 15.87 -5.18 -4.59
CA SER A 34 15.25 -5.72 -5.78
C SER A 34 13.98 -6.53 -5.47
N GLY A 35 13.60 -6.66 -4.20
CA GLY A 35 12.46 -7.44 -3.70
C GLY A 35 12.69 -8.96 -3.75
N LYS A 36 13.93 -9.41 -3.80
CA LYS A 36 14.27 -10.84 -3.72
C LYS A 36 14.56 -11.25 -2.28
N PHE A 37 14.13 -12.43 -1.89
CA PHE A 37 14.55 -13.01 -0.63
C PHE A 37 16.06 -13.17 -0.57
N ILE A 38 16.68 -12.76 0.55
CA ILE A 38 18.12 -12.84 0.76
C ILE A 38 18.47 -14.29 1.14
N GLU A 39 19.37 -14.93 0.41
CA GLU A 39 19.69 -16.35 0.54
C GLU A 39 20.16 -16.72 1.95
N SER A 40 21.03 -15.92 2.56
CA SER A 40 21.52 -16.17 3.93
C SER A 40 20.39 -16.12 4.96
N VAL A 41 19.39 -15.29 4.76
CA VAL A 41 18.21 -15.20 5.64
C VAL A 41 17.27 -16.36 5.38
N THR A 42 17.12 -16.80 4.13
CA THR A 42 16.31 -17.97 3.76
C THR A 42 16.83 -19.24 4.49
N GLN A 43 18.13 -19.33 4.73
CA GLN A 43 18.72 -20.47 5.43
C GLN A 43 18.62 -20.36 6.97
N SER A 44 18.51 -19.16 7.52
CA SER A 44 18.54 -18.92 8.97
C SER A 44 17.18 -18.60 9.59
N CYS A 45 16.23 -18.08 8.81
CA CYS A 45 14.91 -17.69 9.29
C CYS A 45 13.91 -18.85 9.15
N SER A 46 13.41 -19.35 10.29
CA SER A 46 12.43 -20.46 10.32
C SER A 46 11.09 -20.14 9.64
N ARG A 47 10.77 -18.85 9.44
CA ARG A 47 9.57 -18.41 8.74
C ARG A 47 9.74 -18.29 7.23
N VAL A 48 10.98 -18.33 6.72
CA VAL A 48 11.24 -18.37 5.28
C VAL A 48 11.42 -19.82 4.87
N ARG A 49 10.61 -20.28 3.93
CA ARG A 49 10.69 -21.64 3.43
C ARG A 49 10.63 -21.65 1.89
N LEU A 50 11.01 -22.76 1.29
CA LEU A 50 10.93 -22.98 -0.14
C LEU A 50 9.71 -23.84 -0.48
N GLN A 51 8.85 -23.34 -1.34
CA GLN A 51 7.83 -24.14 -2.01
C GLN A 51 8.34 -24.46 -3.43
N GLY A 52 8.90 -25.64 -3.60
CA GLY A 52 9.66 -25.97 -4.78
C GLY A 52 10.93 -25.13 -4.91
N ARG A 53 10.96 -24.19 -5.87
CA ARG A 53 12.07 -23.25 -6.06
C ARG A 53 11.74 -21.81 -5.64
N THR A 54 10.52 -21.55 -5.18
CA THR A 54 10.05 -20.21 -4.86
C THR A 54 10.08 -20.01 -3.35
N PRO A 55 10.82 -19.01 -2.85
CA PRO A 55 10.78 -18.66 -1.45
C PRO A 55 9.47 -17.99 -1.09
N GLU A 56 9.00 -18.27 0.13
CA GLU A 56 7.82 -17.66 0.73
C GLU A 56 8.05 -17.38 2.21
N PHE A 57 7.42 -16.36 2.73
CA PHE A 57 7.44 -16.02 4.16
C PHE A 57 6.12 -16.44 4.81
N VAL A 58 6.19 -17.21 5.88
CA VAL A 58 5.02 -17.69 6.61
C VAL A 58 4.56 -16.65 7.62
N LEU A 59 3.38 -16.06 7.39
CA LEU A 59 2.75 -15.12 8.32
C LEU A 59 2.00 -15.84 9.43
N ALA A 60 1.26 -16.89 9.08
CA ALA A 60 0.52 -17.71 10.02
C ALA A 60 0.63 -19.18 9.61
N GLU A 61 0.93 -20.04 10.56
CA GLU A 61 0.97 -21.48 10.36
C GLU A 61 -0.44 -22.07 10.25
N THR A 62 -0.57 -23.26 9.67
CA THR A 62 -1.86 -23.93 9.45
C THR A 62 -2.72 -24.02 10.72
N HIS A 63 -2.11 -24.26 11.89
CA HIS A 63 -2.83 -24.33 13.18
C HIS A 63 -3.34 -22.96 13.68
N GLN A 64 -2.88 -21.86 13.09
CA GLN A 64 -3.28 -20.48 13.40
C GLN A 64 -4.33 -19.94 12.43
N THR A 65 -4.76 -20.76 11.46
CA THR A 65 -5.69 -20.35 10.40
C THR A 65 -6.96 -21.20 10.40
N THR A 66 -8.03 -20.70 9.82
CA THR A 66 -9.27 -21.46 9.57
C THR A 66 -9.40 -21.95 8.13
N ILE A 67 -8.43 -21.61 7.26
CA ILE A 67 -8.48 -21.93 5.83
C ILE A 67 -7.88 -23.31 5.49
N GLY A 68 -7.43 -24.07 6.48
CA GLY A 68 -6.83 -25.41 6.29
C GLY A 68 -5.42 -25.41 5.72
N GLY A 69 -4.78 -24.24 5.62
CA GLY A 69 -3.40 -24.05 5.17
C GLY A 69 -2.75 -22.82 5.79
N PRO A 70 -1.45 -22.61 5.61
CA PRO A 70 -0.76 -21.43 6.13
C PRO A 70 -1.12 -20.18 5.32
N ILE A 71 -0.98 -19.00 5.93
CA ILE A 71 -0.97 -17.71 5.23
C ILE A 71 0.49 -17.34 4.97
N VAL A 72 0.82 -17.14 3.71
CA VAL A 72 2.19 -16.86 3.26
C VAL A 72 2.24 -15.63 2.38
N VAL A 73 3.41 -15.00 2.32
CA VAL A 73 3.76 -13.98 1.31
C VAL A 73 4.83 -14.58 0.41
N THR A 74 4.50 -14.71 -0.86
CA THR A 74 5.37 -15.33 -1.88
C THR A 74 6.21 -14.28 -2.60
N GLN A 75 7.23 -14.74 -3.33
CA GLN A 75 7.98 -13.87 -4.23
C GLN A 75 7.09 -13.19 -5.30
N ASN A 76 6.01 -13.86 -5.74
CA ASN A 76 5.07 -13.30 -6.72
C ASN A 76 4.23 -12.18 -6.11
N ASP A 77 3.84 -12.29 -4.84
CA ASP A 77 3.11 -11.23 -4.14
C ASP A 77 3.98 -9.98 -4.00
N ILE A 78 5.27 -10.16 -3.65
CA ILE A 78 6.22 -9.04 -3.61
C ILE A 78 6.33 -8.37 -4.99
N ARG A 79 6.39 -9.15 -6.08
CA ARG A 79 6.41 -8.61 -7.44
C ARG A 79 5.15 -7.83 -7.81
N ALA A 80 3.98 -8.32 -7.39
CA ALA A 80 2.72 -7.61 -7.59
C ALA A 80 2.71 -6.24 -6.86
N ILE A 81 3.21 -6.21 -5.61
CA ILE A 81 3.36 -4.94 -4.86
C ILE A 81 4.37 -4.00 -5.54
N GLN A 82 5.48 -4.52 -6.06
CA GLN A 82 6.45 -3.70 -6.80
C GLN A 82 5.85 -3.07 -8.06
N LEU A 83 5.03 -3.80 -8.81
CA LEU A 83 4.34 -3.28 -9.99
C LEU A 83 3.32 -2.20 -9.62
N ALA A 84 2.50 -2.44 -8.59
CA ALA A 84 1.54 -1.47 -8.10
C ALA A 84 2.23 -0.17 -7.62
N LYS A 85 3.33 -0.32 -6.86
CA LYS A 85 4.18 0.80 -6.44
C LYS A 85 4.71 1.58 -7.63
N ALA A 86 5.28 0.89 -8.63
CA ALA A 86 5.88 1.54 -9.79
C ALA A 86 4.84 2.37 -10.56
N ALA A 87 3.62 1.84 -10.76
CA ALA A 87 2.55 2.56 -11.41
C ALA A 87 2.11 3.80 -10.63
N LEU A 88 1.93 3.67 -9.30
CA LEU A 88 1.55 4.78 -8.43
C LEU A 88 2.62 5.88 -8.43
N PHE A 89 3.88 5.50 -8.22
CA PHE A 89 4.99 6.44 -8.17
C PHE A 89 5.20 7.16 -9.51
N ALA A 90 5.10 6.44 -10.64
CA ALA A 90 5.18 7.03 -11.96
C ALA A 90 4.09 8.11 -12.17
N GLY A 91 2.84 7.81 -11.77
CA GLY A 91 1.73 8.78 -11.83
C GLY A 91 2.00 10.02 -10.99
N ILE A 92 2.47 9.86 -9.75
CA ILE A 92 2.82 10.97 -8.88
C ILE A 92 3.95 11.82 -9.50
N ARG A 93 5.01 11.19 -9.98
CA ARG A 93 6.14 11.90 -10.61
C ARG A 93 5.73 12.65 -11.86
N LEU A 94 4.88 12.05 -12.69
CA LEU A 94 4.35 12.70 -13.88
C LEU A 94 3.56 13.96 -13.53
N LEU A 95 2.65 13.88 -12.56
CA LEU A 95 1.88 15.02 -12.10
C LEU A 95 2.77 16.12 -11.48
N MET A 96 3.74 15.74 -10.65
CA MET A 96 4.70 16.71 -10.08
C MET A 96 5.50 17.42 -11.18
N ASN A 97 6.01 16.67 -12.16
CA ASN A 97 6.76 17.24 -13.29
C ASN A 97 5.89 18.22 -14.10
N ARG A 98 4.63 17.85 -14.37
CA ARG A 98 3.70 18.70 -15.12
C ARG A 98 3.36 19.99 -14.39
N LEU A 99 3.29 19.93 -13.06
CA LEU A 99 3.09 21.12 -12.20
C LEU A 99 4.37 21.91 -11.93
N GLY A 100 5.54 21.41 -12.36
CA GLY A 100 6.84 22.05 -12.12
C GLY A 100 7.25 22.05 -10.64
N VAL A 101 6.73 21.08 -9.85
CA VAL A 101 7.04 20.94 -8.42
C VAL A 101 7.97 19.76 -8.17
N THR A 102 8.91 19.92 -7.26
CA THR A 102 9.90 18.89 -6.89
C THR A 102 9.59 18.28 -5.52
N THR A 103 8.82 18.98 -4.70
CA THR A 103 8.44 18.58 -3.34
C THR A 103 6.96 18.83 -3.11
N VAL A 104 6.39 18.14 -2.15
CA VAL A 104 5.01 18.34 -1.69
C VAL A 104 5.01 18.67 -0.21
N ASP A 105 4.13 19.56 0.22
CA ASP A 105 4.04 20.00 1.62
C ASP A 105 3.27 18.99 2.47
N GLU A 106 2.28 18.33 1.88
CA GLU A 106 1.39 17.39 2.56
C GLU A 106 0.91 16.32 1.59
N ILE A 107 0.75 15.09 2.07
CA ILE A 107 0.15 13.97 1.34
C ILE A 107 -1.11 13.53 2.04
N ARG A 108 -2.23 13.53 1.33
CA ARG A 108 -3.53 13.08 1.83
C ARG A 108 -3.87 11.71 1.26
N LEU A 109 -3.96 10.72 2.13
CA LEU A 109 -4.37 9.36 1.78
C LEU A 109 -5.89 9.25 1.95
N ALA A 110 -6.62 9.17 0.83
CA ALA A 110 -8.06 9.05 0.82
C ALA A 110 -8.50 7.58 0.64
N GLY A 111 -9.69 7.26 1.15
CA GLY A 111 -10.31 5.94 1.06
C GLY A 111 -9.96 5.01 2.21
N ALA A 112 -10.72 3.92 2.34
CA ALA A 112 -10.55 2.94 3.40
C ALA A 112 -9.14 2.33 3.40
N PHE A 113 -8.60 2.03 2.22
CA PHE A 113 -7.26 1.49 2.06
C PHE A 113 -6.18 2.45 2.59
N GLY A 114 -6.25 3.73 2.20
CA GLY A 114 -5.33 4.77 2.68
C GLY A 114 -5.40 5.03 4.18
N SER A 115 -6.53 4.71 4.82
CA SER A 115 -6.71 4.89 6.26
C SER A 115 -5.93 3.88 7.10
N PHE A 116 -5.51 2.76 6.51
CA PHE A 116 -4.83 1.67 7.21
C PHE A 116 -3.38 1.47 6.77
N ILE A 117 -2.87 2.28 5.84
CA ILE A 117 -1.45 2.22 5.46
C ILE A 117 -0.63 3.10 6.40
N SER A 118 0.41 2.52 6.99
CA SER A 118 1.38 3.28 7.76
C SER A 118 2.19 4.22 6.84
N PRO A 119 2.25 5.53 7.13
CA PRO A 119 3.08 6.46 6.38
C PRO A 119 4.54 6.03 6.26
N ARG A 120 5.11 5.50 7.35
CA ARG A 120 6.47 4.96 7.38
C ARG A 120 6.67 3.84 6.37
N HIS A 121 5.74 2.91 6.29
CA HIS A 121 5.81 1.80 5.35
C HIS A 121 5.59 2.24 3.89
N ALA A 122 4.68 3.19 3.66
CA ALA A 122 4.46 3.75 2.34
C ALA A 122 5.71 4.46 1.80
N ILE A 123 6.41 5.22 2.65
CA ILE A 123 7.68 5.88 2.31
C ILE A 123 8.79 4.84 2.12
N ALA A 124 8.94 3.90 3.04
CA ALA A 124 10.00 2.87 2.98
C ALA A 124 9.93 2.03 1.70
N LEU A 125 8.71 1.72 1.24
CA LEU A 125 8.51 1.05 -0.04
C LEU A 125 8.60 2.00 -1.24
N GLY A 126 8.55 3.32 -1.05
CA GLY A 126 8.46 4.30 -2.13
C GLY A 126 7.12 4.25 -2.88
N LEU A 127 6.02 3.98 -2.18
CA LEU A 127 4.67 4.12 -2.70
C LEU A 127 4.29 5.59 -2.89
N ILE A 128 4.83 6.45 -2.03
CA ILE A 128 4.67 7.91 -2.03
C ILE A 128 6.04 8.57 -2.04
N PRO A 129 6.15 9.83 -2.47
CA PRO A 129 7.38 10.61 -2.41
C PRO A 129 7.96 10.65 -1.00
N ASP A 130 9.28 10.75 -0.92
CA ASP A 130 9.98 10.91 0.35
C ASP A 130 9.60 12.25 0.99
N CYS A 131 9.08 12.19 2.20
CA CYS A 131 8.61 13.34 2.97
C CYS A 131 8.61 13.02 4.47
N ASP A 132 8.38 14.03 5.30
CA ASP A 132 8.15 13.83 6.73
C ASP A 132 6.88 12.99 6.94
N PRO A 133 6.95 11.80 7.59
CA PRO A 133 5.79 10.98 7.88
C PRO A 133 4.65 11.71 8.61
N ALA A 134 4.96 12.75 9.40
CA ALA A 134 3.97 13.59 10.08
C ALA A 134 3.12 14.44 9.11
N ARG A 135 3.56 14.59 7.86
CA ARG A 135 2.84 15.30 6.81
C ARG A 135 1.98 14.38 5.93
N VAL A 136 1.94 13.09 6.25
CA VAL A 136 1.08 12.13 5.56
C VAL A 136 -0.18 11.92 6.41
N ILE A 137 -1.33 12.40 5.92
CA ILE A 137 -2.58 12.46 6.66
C ILE A 137 -3.60 11.53 6.01
N SER A 138 -4.21 10.65 6.81
CA SER A 138 -5.38 9.89 6.36
C SER A 138 -6.63 10.77 6.46
N VAL A 139 -7.36 10.90 5.36
CA VAL A 139 -8.62 11.67 5.30
C VAL A 139 -9.86 10.78 5.21
N GLY A 140 -9.70 9.48 5.41
CA GLY A 140 -10.80 8.52 5.45
C GLY A 140 -11.58 8.42 4.14
N ASN A 141 -12.89 8.17 4.24
CA ASN A 141 -13.77 8.04 3.07
C ASN A 141 -14.14 9.41 2.48
N ALA A 142 -13.17 10.08 1.85
CA ALA A 142 -13.39 11.40 1.24
C ALA A 142 -14.46 11.37 0.13
N ALA A 143 -14.53 10.29 -0.65
CA ALA A 143 -15.55 10.14 -1.70
C ALA A 143 -16.96 10.06 -1.12
N GLY A 144 -17.16 9.28 -0.06
CA GLY A 144 -18.45 9.20 0.63
C GLY A 144 -18.84 10.53 1.28
N HIS A 145 -17.87 11.22 1.89
CA HIS A 145 -18.10 12.54 2.47
C HIS A 145 -18.52 13.56 1.40
N GLY A 146 -17.80 13.61 0.26
CA GLY A 146 -18.14 14.46 -0.86
C GLY A 146 -19.52 14.17 -1.46
N ALA A 147 -19.90 12.88 -1.56
CA ALA A 147 -21.23 12.49 -2.00
C ALA A 147 -22.34 12.98 -1.03
N CYS A 148 -22.12 12.89 0.28
CA CYS A 148 -23.04 13.45 1.28
C CYS A 148 -23.15 14.98 1.16
N MET A 149 -22.03 15.67 0.98
CA MET A 149 -22.04 17.13 0.75
C MET A 149 -22.85 17.48 -0.51
N ALA A 150 -22.60 16.83 -1.63
CA ALA A 150 -23.33 17.05 -2.87
C ALA A 150 -24.82 16.71 -2.79
N LEU A 151 -25.23 15.79 -1.89
CA LEU A 151 -26.63 15.49 -1.63
C LEU A 151 -27.33 16.57 -0.81
N LEU A 152 -26.68 17.08 0.21
CA LEU A 152 -27.27 17.96 1.22
C LEU A 152 -27.12 19.46 0.87
N ASP A 153 -26.08 19.82 0.11
CA ASP A 153 -25.75 21.18 -0.21
C ASP A 153 -25.77 21.42 -1.74
N ARG A 154 -26.58 22.39 -2.17
CA ARG A 154 -26.69 22.78 -3.58
C ARG A 154 -25.40 23.41 -4.11
N GLU A 155 -24.72 24.23 -3.30
CA GLU A 155 -23.49 24.89 -3.71
C GLU A 155 -22.36 23.89 -3.89
N ALA A 156 -22.20 22.93 -3.00
CA ALA A 156 -21.25 21.82 -3.11
C ALA A 156 -21.51 20.99 -4.39
N ARG A 157 -22.79 20.79 -4.76
CA ARG A 157 -23.14 20.08 -6.00
C ARG A 157 -22.77 20.88 -7.24
N MET A 158 -23.02 22.18 -7.24
CA MET A 158 -22.62 23.07 -8.34
C MET A 158 -21.10 23.11 -8.50
N GLU A 159 -20.36 23.18 -7.38
CA GLU A 159 -18.90 23.14 -7.38
C GLU A 159 -18.37 21.80 -7.92
N ALA A 160 -18.93 20.67 -7.49
CA ALA A 160 -18.58 19.36 -8.04
C ALA A 160 -18.77 19.31 -9.57
N THR A 161 -19.88 19.86 -10.08
CA THR A 161 -20.15 19.95 -11.53
C THR A 161 -19.13 20.84 -12.24
N ARG A 162 -18.76 21.99 -11.65
CA ARG A 162 -17.74 22.89 -12.19
C ARG A 162 -16.38 22.18 -12.30
N LEU A 163 -15.96 21.48 -11.22
CA LEU A 163 -14.69 20.77 -11.17
C LEU A 163 -14.57 19.70 -12.26
N THR A 164 -15.66 19.01 -12.63
CA THR A 164 -15.60 18.00 -13.72
C THR A 164 -15.26 18.58 -15.08
N GLN A 165 -15.44 19.89 -15.28
CA GLN A 165 -15.11 20.59 -16.53
C GLN A 165 -13.69 21.16 -16.53
N GLU A 166 -13.09 21.29 -15.35
CA GLU A 166 -11.74 21.87 -15.16
C GLU A 166 -10.65 20.80 -15.01
N VAL A 167 -11.04 19.56 -14.63
CA VAL A 167 -10.09 18.46 -14.43
C VAL A 167 -9.47 18.04 -15.76
N GLU A 168 -8.15 18.11 -15.83
CA GLU A 168 -7.39 17.60 -16.97
C GLU A 168 -6.97 16.14 -16.73
N TYR A 169 -7.24 15.28 -17.70
CA TYR A 169 -6.79 13.91 -17.68
C TYR A 169 -5.35 13.79 -18.18
N VAL A 170 -4.47 13.23 -17.35
CA VAL A 170 -3.07 12.94 -17.70
C VAL A 170 -2.89 11.43 -17.79
N SER A 171 -2.52 10.93 -18.98
CA SER A 171 -2.33 9.49 -19.21
C SER A 171 -0.87 9.09 -19.02
N ILE A 172 -0.62 8.14 -18.12
CA ILE A 172 0.72 7.55 -17.92
C ILE A 172 1.21 6.77 -19.16
N ALA A 173 0.28 6.31 -20.01
CA ALA A 173 0.60 5.47 -21.16
C ALA A 173 1.06 6.27 -22.40
N VAL A 174 0.88 7.57 -22.42
CA VAL A 174 1.08 8.43 -23.62
C VAL A 174 2.23 9.41 -23.44
N GLU A 175 2.65 9.67 -22.21
CA GLU A 175 3.77 10.59 -21.96
C GLU A 175 5.11 9.81 -21.90
N PRO A 176 6.16 10.31 -22.59
CA PRO A 176 7.48 9.68 -22.66
C PRO A 176 8.26 9.74 -21.34
#